data_5835a6e6aa7332c589b9a42a644f6500
#
_entry.id   5835a6e6aa7332c589b9a42a644f6500
#
_cell.length_a   1.000
_cell.length_b   1.000
_cell.length_c   1.000
_cell.angle_alpha   90.00
_cell.angle_beta   90.00
_cell.angle_gamma   90.00
#
_symmetry.space_group_name_H-M   'P 1'
#
loop_
_entity.id
_entity.type
_entity.pdbx_description
1 polymer ?
#
loop_
_entity_poly.entity_id
_entity_poly.type
_entity_poly.pdbx_seq_one_letter_code
_entity_poly.pdbx_strand_id
1 'polypeptide(L)'
;MRVLVLGASGMLGNAVIDVFSQDSSYEVWGTLRSASALRYFAVEHRARLLVGVDVLDQDALVRALDMVRPNVVINCVGLIKQLADAQDPLSTLPVNAMFPHRLARLCGLADIRVIHVSTDCVFSGRTGAYTESDPSDAEDLYGKSKFIGELHDLKHAITIRTSIIGHELNSNFALVDWFLSQKGAVRGFAKAIFSGLPTVELASVIKDCVLTHPELHGLYHVAAAPITKLELLRLISRQYKKEIDIVPDERLVIDRSLNYERFRQATGYVAPAWPDLIEKMFYGSYRRSAR
;
A
#
# COMPACT_ATOMS: atom_id res chain seq x y z
N MET A 1 -14.22 14.39 8.73
CA MET A 1 -14.47 12.95 8.46
C MET A 1 -13.55 12.11 9.34
N ARG A 2 -14.06 11.07 10.03
CA ARG A 2 -13.23 10.15 10.83
C ARG A 2 -12.74 8.98 9.96
N VAL A 3 -11.42 8.75 9.97
CA VAL A 3 -10.76 7.70 9.19
C VAL A 3 -10.00 6.79 10.14
N LEU A 4 -10.21 5.47 10.02
CA LEU A 4 -9.46 4.47 10.76
C LEU A 4 -8.53 3.72 9.81
N VAL A 5 -7.21 3.79 10.08
CA VAL A 5 -6.18 3.09 9.31
C VAL A 5 -5.79 1.82 10.04
N LEU A 6 -6.11 0.68 9.47
CA LEU A 6 -5.63 -0.61 9.97
C LEU A 6 -4.22 -0.88 9.46
N GLY A 7 -3.32 -1.24 10.38
CA GLY A 7 -1.90 -1.46 10.04
C GLY A 7 -1.10 -0.16 9.88
N ALA A 8 -1.33 0.82 10.77
CA ALA A 8 -0.66 2.12 10.72
C ALA A 8 0.88 2.05 10.76
N SER A 9 1.48 1.01 11.33
CA SER A 9 2.95 0.81 11.34
C SER A 9 3.52 0.22 10.05
N GLY A 10 2.69 -0.18 9.10
CA GLY A 10 3.14 -0.58 7.77
C GLY A 10 3.54 0.61 6.91
N MET A 11 4.29 0.35 5.83
CA MET A 11 4.81 1.37 4.92
C MET A 11 3.69 2.30 4.38
N LEU A 12 2.59 1.73 3.90
CA LEU A 12 1.45 2.51 3.40
C LEU A 12 0.64 3.12 4.56
N GLY A 13 0.33 2.34 5.61
CA GLY A 13 -0.46 2.84 6.74
C GLY A 13 0.15 4.06 7.40
N ASN A 14 1.47 4.09 7.55
CA ASN A 14 2.18 5.25 8.07
C ASN A 14 2.08 6.46 7.12
N ALA A 15 2.22 6.24 5.81
CA ALA A 15 2.06 7.32 4.83
C ALA A 15 0.63 7.90 4.84
N VAL A 16 -0.39 7.05 5.02
CA VAL A 16 -1.78 7.51 5.16
C VAL A 16 -1.95 8.36 6.41
N ILE A 17 -1.45 7.92 7.58
CA ILE A 17 -1.47 8.74 8.80
C ILE A 17 -0.83 10.11 8.55
N ASP A 18 0.37 10.14 7.96
CA ASP A 18 1.10 11.38 7.72
C ASP A 18 0.36 12.33 6.75
N VAL A 19 -0.13 11.82 5.62
CA VAL A 19 -0.79 12.64 4.59
C VAL A 19 -2.13 13.18 5.07
N PHE A 20 -2.93 12.34 5.73
CA PHE A 20 -4.26 12.73 6.19
C PHE A 20 -4.21 13.67 7.40
N SER A 21 -3.22 13.50 8.29
CA SER A 21 -3.07 14.37 9.47
C SER A 21 -2.68 15.81 9.13
N GLN A 22 -2.24 16.09 7.90
CA GLN A 22 -1.95 17.44 7.42
C GLN A 22 -3.22 18.23 7.03
N ASP A 23 -4.36 17.56 6.96
CA ASP A 23 -5.64 18.15 6.58
C ASP A 23 -6.63 18.06 7.74
N SER A 24 -6.96 19.19 8.34
CA SER A 24 -7.83 19.27 9.51
C SER A 24 -9.29 18.83 9.26
N SER A 25 -9.69 18.62 8.01
CA SER A 25 -10.99 18.03 7.67
C SER A 25 -11.09 16.54 8.02
N TYR A 26 -9.93 15.90 8.29
CA TYR A 26 -9.85 14.49 8.67
C TYR A 26 -9.41 14.33 10.13
N GLU A 27 -10.15 13.53 10.87
CA GLU A 27 -9.77 13.00 12.17
C GLU A 27 -9.23 11.57 11.94
N VAL A 28 -7.90 11.42 11.95
CA VAL A 28 -7.24 10.17 11.55
C VAL A 28 -6.84 9.36 12.78
N TRP A 29 -7.28 8.12 12.80
CA TRP A 29 -6.94 7.10 13.79
C TRP A 29 -6.16 5.97 13.14
N GLY A 30 -5.28 5.33 13.90
CA GLY A 30 -4.53 4.17 13.42
C GLY A 30 -4.53 3.02 14.40
N THR A 31 -4.35 1.78 13.92
CA THR A 31 -4.18 0.61 14.77
C THR A 31 -2.75 0.09 14.74
N LEU A 32 -2.26 -0.34 15.90
CA LEU A 32 -0.94 -0.94 16.10
C LEU A 32 -1.09 -2.26 16.87
N ARG A 33 -0.38 -3.30 16.45
CA ARG A 33 -0.33 -4.56 17.22
C ARG A 33 0.48 -4.42 18.50
N SER A 34 1.56 -3.62 18.48
CA SER A 34 2.47 -3.46 19.62
C SER A 34 2.71 -2.00 19.95
N ALA A 35 2.79 -1.69 21.26
CA ALA A 35 3.15 -0.37 21.76
C ALA A 35 4.55 0.08 21.31
N SER A 36 5.46 -0.85 21.02
CA SER A 36 6.80 -0.53 20.54
C SER A 36 6.80 0.26 19.22
N ALA A 37 5.73 0.15 18.42
CA ALA A 37 5.59 0.90 17.18
C ALA A 37 5.27 2.39 17.38
N LEU A 38 4.81 2.80 18.56
CA LEU A 38 4.55 4.22 18.88
C LEU A 38 5.77 5.11 18.70
N ARG A 39 6.98 4.57 18.88
CA ARG A 39 8.24 5.31 18.68
C ARG A 39 8.42 5.89 17.28
N TYR A 40 7.74 5.33 16.28
CA TYR A 40 7.83 5.76 14.87
C TYR A 40 6.88 6.91 14.54
N PHE A 41 6.02 7.30 15.48
CA PHE A 41 5.04 8.35 15.26
C PHE A 41 5.34 9.57 16.12
N ALA A 42 5.10 10.75 15.55
CA ALA A 42 5.16 12.00 16.25
C ALA A 42 4.22 11.99 17.47
N VAL A 43 4.61 12.71 18.55
CA VAL A 43 3.88 12.68 19.83
C VAL A 43 2.42 13.09 19.66
N GLU A 44 2.14 14.08 18.82
CA GLU A 44 0.80 14.59 18.54
C GLU A 44 -0.14 13.54 17.90
N HIS A 45 0.42 12.54 17.19
CA HIS A 45 -0.39 11.48 16.57
C HIS A 45 -0.68 10.32 17.52
N ARG A 46 0.14 10.14 18.57
CA ARG A 46 0.06 8.96 19.46
C ARG A 46 -1.26 8.81 20.20
N ALA A 47 -1.91 9.93 20.52
CA ALA A 47 -3.21 9.92 21.19
C ALA A 47 -4.34 9.28 20.36
N ARG A 48 -4.14 9.19 19.02
CA ARG A 48 -5.09 8.56 18.09
C ARG A 48 -4.59 7.23 17.54
N LEU A 49 -3.62 6.59 18.18
CA LEU A 49 -3.11 5.27 17.83
C LEU A 49 -3.58 4.23 18.85
N LEU A 50 -4.45 3.34 18.41
CA LEU A 50 -4.97 2.25 19.23
C LEU A 50 -3.95 1.10 19.23
N VAL A 51 -3.41 0.83 20.42
CA VAL A 51 -2.40 -0.22 20.61
C VAL A 51 -3.08 -1.53 21.03
N GLY A 52 -2.47 -2.67 20.66
CA GLY A 52 -2.97 -4.00 20.99
C GLY A 52 -4.10 -4.48 20.08
N VAL A 53 -4.26 -3.88 18.89
CA VAL A 53 -5.28 -4.31 17.93
C VAL A 53 -4.66 -5.31 16.96
N ASP A 54 -4.90 -6.59 17.21
CA ASP A 54 -4.72 -7.63 16.20
C ASP A 54 -6.00 -7.74 15.37
N VAL A 55 -5.87 -7.66 14.04
CA VAL A 55 -7.03 -7.71 13.14
C VAL A 55 -7.68 -9.10 13.07
N LEU A 56 -7.02 -10.13 13.55
CA LEU A 56 -7.58 -11.48 13.69
C LEU A 56 -8.36 -11.67 15.01
N ASP A 57 -8.14 -10.80 16.00
CA ASP A 57 -8.98 -10.71 17.19
C ASP A 57 -10.22 -9.86 16.88
N GLN A 58 -11.35 -10.54 16.72
CA GLN A 58 -12.63 -9.88 16.38
C GLN A 58 -13.07 -8.89 17.45
N ASP A 59 -12.88 -9.22 18.72
CA ASP A 59 -13.29 -8.33 19.83
C ASP A 59 -12.43 -7.07 19.87
N ALA A 60 -11.11 -7.19 19.61
CA ALA A 60 -10.25 -6.04 19.51
C ALA A 60 -10.62 -5.14 18.33
N LEU A 61 -10.99 -5.74 17.19
CA LEU A 61 -11.44 -5.00 16.02
C LEU A 61 -12.78 -4.28 16.26
N VAL A 62 -13.76 -4.98 16.86
CA VAL A 62 -15.06 -4.40 17.20
C VAL A 62 -14.91 -3.25 18.20
N ARG A 63 -14.09 -3.42 19.25
CA ARG A 63 -13.78 -2.33 20.19
C ARG A 63 -13.14 -1.11 19.52
N ALA A 64 -12.23 -1.34 18.56
CA ALA A 64 -11.61 -0.25 17.80
C ALA A 64 -12.63 0.51 16.95
N LEU A 65 -13.54 -0.21 16.26
CA LEU A 65 -14.62 0.39 15.47
C LEU A 65 -15.61 1.17 16.35
N ASP A 66 -16.01 0.62 17.49
CA ASP A 66 -16.93 1.28 18.42
C ASP A 66 -16.32 2.54 19.03
N MET A 67 -15.04 2.47 19.46
CA MET A 67 -14.32 3.62 20.04
C MET A 67 -14.17 4.76 19.03
N VAL A 68 -13.77 4.45 17.79
CA VAL A 68 -13.48 5.46 16.76
C VAL A 68 -14.76 5.90 16.04
N ARG A 69 -15.70 4.99 15.81
CA ARG A 69 -16.89 5.21 14.96
C ARG A 69 -16.50 5.89 13.63
N PRO A 70 -15.63 5.24 12.84
CA PRO A 70 -15.09 5.84 11.63
C PRO A 70 -16.17 5.94 10.54
N ASN A 71 -16.05 6.93 9.66
CA ASN A 71 -16.81 6.97 8.41
C ASN A 71 -16.20 6.05 7.36
N VAL A 72 -14.86 5.89 7.43
CA VAL A 72 -14.07 5.09 6.49
C VAL A 72 -13.00 4.30 7.22
N VAL A 73 -12.83 3.04 6.83
CA VAL A 73 -11.71 2.19 7.22
C VAL A 73 -10.81 1.97 6.02
N ILE A 74 -9.50 2.26 6.17
CA ILE A 74 -8.48 1.98 5.17
C ILE A 74 -7.70 0.76 5.64
N ASN A 75 -7.84 -0.36 4.93
CA ASN A 75 -7.15 -1.60 5.25
C ASN A 75 -5.78 -1.67 4.55
N CYS A 76 -4.73 -1.32 5.30
CA CYS A 76 -3.32 -1.46 4.90
C CYS A 76 -2.67 -2.72 5.47
N VAL A 77 -3.45 -3.61 6.10
CA VAL A 77 -2.92 -4.85 6.68
C VAL A 77 -2.74 -5.91 5.60
N GLY A 78 -1.61 -6.58 5.64
CA GLY A 78 -1.29 -7.73 4.82
C GLY A 78 0.05 -8.33 5.21
N LEU A 79 0.16 -9.65 5.14
CA LEU A 79 1.46 -10.33 5.20
C LEU A 79 2.11 -10.21 3.83
N ILE A 80 3.31 -9.64 3.80
CA ILE A 80 4.08 -9.41 2.57
C ILE A 80 4.99 -10.59 2.26
N LYS A 81 5.30 -10.80 0.99
CA LYS A 81 6.08 -11.92 0.47
C LYS A 81 7.45 -12.10 1.11
N GLN A 82 8.05 -11.03 1.62
CA GLN A 82 9.40 -11.03 2.21
C GLN A 82 9.45 -11.55 3.65
N LEU A 83 8.31 -11.74 4.31
CA LEU A 83 8.26 -12.29 5.66
C LEU A 83 8.44 -13.81 5.65
N ALA A 84 9.11 -14.35 6.67
CA ALA A 84 9.35 -15.80 6.81
C ALA A 84 8.04 -16.60 6.79
N ASP A 85 6.99 -16.08 7.44
CA ASP A 85 5.68 -16.74 7.54
C ASP A 85 4.79 -16.57 6.29
N ALA A 86 5.27 -15.84 5.27
CA ALA A 86 4.47 -15.58 4.05
C ALA A 86 4.20 -16.84 3.21
N GLN A 87 4.94 -17.92 3.43
CA GLN A 87 4.76 -19.21 2.77
C GLN A 87 3.90 -20.19 3.61
N ASP A 88 3.58 -19.83 4.86
CA ASP A 88 2.68 -20.61 5.69
C ASP A 88 1.21 -20.25 5.42
N PRO A 89 0.38 -21.19 4.90
CA PRO A 89 -1.03 -20.93 4.64
C PRO A 89 -1.82 -20.55 5.90
N LEU A 90 -1.45 -21.11 7.08
CA LEU A 90 -2.16 -20.84 8.33
C LEU A 90 -1.94 -19.41 8.83
N SER A 91 -0.82 -18.80 8.47
CA SER A 91 -0.53 -17.40 8.77
C SER A 91 -1.09 -16.46 7.69
N THR A 92 -0.94 -16.83 6.43
CA THR A 92 -1.20 -15.93 5.28
C THR A 92 -2.69 -15.85 4.92
N LEU A 93 -3.41 -16.99 4.86
CA LEU A 93 -4.81 -16.98 4.45
C LEU A 93 -5.72 -16.22 5.42
N PRO A 94 -5.60 -16.36 6.76
CA PRO A 94 -6.42 -15.58 7.68
C PRO A 94 -6.32 -14.08 7.47
N VAL A 95 -5.10 -13.56 7.23
CA VAL A 95 -4.83 -12.12 7.09
C VAL A 95 -5.14 -11.60 5.69
N ASN A 96 -4.61 -12.27 4.66
CA ASN A 96 -4.69 -11.75 3.30
C ASN A 96 -5.99 -12.11 2.58
N ALA A 97 -6.55 -13.30 2.86
CA ALA A 97 -7.72 -13.80 2.15
C ALA A 97 -9.02 -13.62 2.95
N MET A 98 -9.05 -13.98 4.22
CA MET A 98 -10.30 -14.02 4.99
C MET A 98 -10.64 -12.70 5.68
N PHE A 99 -9.63 -12.04 6.26
CA PHE A 99 -9.83 -10.81 7.03
C PHE A 99 -10.51 -9.68 6.23
N PRO A 100 -10.14 -9.38 4.98
CA PRO A 100 -10.82 -8.31 4.22
C PRO A 100 -12.33 -8.51 4.12
N HIS A 101 -12.79 -9.75 3.88
CA HIS A 101 -14.21 -10.05 3.80
C HIS A 101 -14.92 -9.92 5.15
N ARG A 102 -14.29 -10.35 6.25
CA ARG A 102 -14.82 -10.18 7.61
C ARG A 102 -14.94 -8.69 7.96
N LEU A 103 -13.88 -7.91 7.67
CA LEU A 103 -13.88 -6.46 7.87
C LEU A 103 -15.02 -5.80 7.10
N ALA A 104 -15.16 -6.13 5.81
CA ALA A 104 -16.21 -5.56 4.97
C ALA A 104 -17.62 -5.86 5.49
N ARG A 105 -17.86 -7.08 6.00
CA ARG A 105 -19.16 -7.44 6.61
C ARG A 105 -19.42 -6.65 7.89
N LEU A 106 -18.42 -6.51 8.78
CA LEU A 106 -18.56 -5.71 10.00
C LEU A 106 -18.80 -4.23 9.67
N CYS A 107 -18.06 -3.67 8.75
CA CYS A 107 -18.20 -2.28 8.32
C CYS A 107 -19.57 -2.03 7.64
N GLY A 108 -20.06 -2.99 6.84
CA GLY A 108 -21.38 -2.89 6.21
C GLY A 108 -22.55 -2.85 7.21
N LEU A 109 -22.42 -3.52 8.37
CA LEU A 109 -23.43 -3.46 9.43
C LEU A 109 -23.49 -2.09 10.13
N ALA A 110 -22.41 -1.30 10.04
CA ALA A 110 -22.26 0.00 10.69
C ALA A 110 -22.22 1.17 9.70
N ASP A 111 -22.59 0.95 8.44
CA ASP A 111 -22.53 1.94 7.34
C ASP A 111 -21.16 2.59 7.17
N ILE A 112 -20.10 1.82 7.40
CA ILE A 112 -18.71 2.26 7.28
C ILE A 112 -18.17 1.87 5.90
N ARG A 113 -17.59 2.83 5.17
CA ARG A 113 -16.91 2.56 3.89
C ARG A 113 -15.58 1.86 4.12
N VAL A 114 -15.25 0.89 3.26
CA VAL A 114 -13.97 0.16 3.31
C VAL A 114 -13.15 0.46 2.06
N ILE A 115 -11.88 0.85 2.26
CA ILE A 115 -10.87 0.92 1.21
C ILE A 115 -9.86 -0.19 1.48
N HIS A 116 -9.85 -1.20 0.61
CA HIS A 116 -8.93 -2.34 0.71
C HIS A 116 -7.81 -2.22 -0.32
N VAL A 117 -6.56 -2.40 0.13
CA VAL A 117 -5.39 -2.34 -0.76
C VAL A 117 -4.93 -3.74 -1.11
N SER A 118 -5.01 -4.06 -2.40
CA SER A 118 -4.50 -5.29 -3.01
C SER A 118 -3.18 -5.04 -3.76
N THR A 119 -2.75 -5.97 -4.60
CA THR A 119 -1.42 -5.99 -5.19
C THR A 119 -1.44 -6.37 -6.68
N ASP A 120 -0.45 -5.91 -7.44
CA ASP A 120 -0.12 -6.38 -8.78
C ASP A 120 0.36 -7.85 -8.81
N CYS A 121 0.79 -8.38 -7.66
CA CYS A 121 1.23 -9.77 -7.52
C CYS A 121 0.10 -10.80 -7.67
N VAL A 122 -1.15 -10.38 -7.86
CA VAL A 122 -2.25 -11.25 -8.31
C VAL A 122 -2.03 -11.72 -9.74
N PHE A 123 -1.09 -11.12 -10.46
CA PHE A 123 -0.67 -11.48 -11.79
C PHE A 123 0.74 -12.09 -11.82
N SER A 124 0.95 -13.04 -12.74
CA SER A 124 2.26 -13.69 -12.93
C SER A 124 3.31 -12.70 -13.47
N GLY A 125 2.91 -11.75 -14.28
CA GLY A 125 3.80 -10.80 -14.96
C GLY A 125 4.31 -11.29 -16.30
N ARG A 126 3.56 -12.19 -16.97
CA ARG A 126 3.92 -12.70 -18.29
C ARG A 126 3.53 -11.76 -19.43
N THR A 127 2.49 -10.96 -19.26
CA THR A 127 1.89 -10.14 -20.34
C THR A 127 2.08 -8.64 -20.15
N GLY A 128 2.02 -8.12 -18.92
CA GLY A 128 2.02 -6.68 -18.63
C GLY A 128 0.71 -5.98 -19.00
N ALA A 129 0.61 -4.70 -18.67
CA ALA A 129 -0.54 -3.83 -18.93
C ALA A 129 -1.90 -4.43 -18.51
N TYR A 130 -1.93 -5.21 -17.44
CA TYR A 130 -3.12 -5.91 -16.96
C TYR A 130 -4.26 -4.95 -16.64
N THR A 131 -5.47 -5.35 -17.02
CA THR A 131 -6.73 -4.68 -16.72
C THR A 131 -7.46 -5.33 -15.55
N GLU A 132 -8.50 -4.68 -15.01
CA GLU A 132 -9.30 -5.23 -13.92
C GLU A 132 -10.09 -6.48 -14.32
N SER A 133 -10.32 -6.68 -15.63
CA SER A 133 -11.02 -7.86 -16.19
C SER A 133 -10.11 -9.06 -16.43
N ASP A 134 -8.79 -8.88 -16.37
CA ASP A 134 -7.87 -9.99 -16.55
C ASP A 134 -7.94 -10.96 -15.37
N PRO A 135 -7.99 -12.27 -15.62
CA PRO A 135 -8.01 -13.26 -14.56
C PRO A 135 -6.69 -13.26 -13.79
N SER A 136 -6.76 -13.47 -12.46
CA SER A 136 -5.55 -13.69 -11.67
C SER A 136 -4.88 -15.00 -12.10
N ASP A 137 -3.59 -14.91 -12.41
CA ASP A 137 -2.73 -16.04 -12.73
C ASP A 137 -1.53 -16.15 -11.77
N ALA A 138 -1.69 -15.66 -10.53
CA ALA A 138 -0.67 -15.75 -9.49
C ALA A 138 -0.28 -17.21 -9.22
N GLU A 139 1.00 -17.48 -9.12
CA GLU A 139 1.51 -18.82 -8.86
C GLU A 139 1.83 -19.04 -7.37
N ASP A 140 2.24 -17.99 -6.67
CA ASP A 140 2.62 -18.05 -5.26
C ASP A 140 1.45 -17.82 -4.30
N LEU A 141 1.63 -18.25 -3.05
CA LEU A 141 0.61 -18.14 -1.99
C LEU A 141 0.25 -16.69 -1.70
N TYR A 142 1.21 -15.77 -1.76
CA TYR A 142 0.95 -14.35 -1.51
C TYR A 142 -0.03 -13.77 -2.52
N GLY A 143 0.27 -13.90 -3.82
CA GLY A 143 -0.60 -13.38 -4.87
C GLY A 143 -1.99 -14.03 -4.84
N LYS A 144 -2.06 -15.37 -4.67
CA LYS A 144 -3.32 -16.10 -4.54
C LYS A 144 -4.14 -15.63 -3.34
N SER A 145 -3.52 -15.49 -2.17
CA SER A 145 -4.21 -15.06 -0.95
C SER A 145 -4.73 -13.62 -1.06
N LYS A 146 -3.95 -12.72 -1.65
CA LYS A 146 -4.38 -11.34 -1.89
C LYS A 146 -5.53 -11.27 -2.88
N PHE A 147 -5.51 -12.07 -3.94
CA PHE A 147 -6.62 -12.15 -4.90
C PHE A 147 -7.91 -12.63 -4.23
N ILE A 148 -7.85 -13.70 -3.42
CA ILE A 148 -9.03 -14.21 -2.68
C ILE A 148 -9.60 -13.13 -1.73
N GLY A 149 -8.75 -12.26 -1.17
CA GLY A 149 -9.17 -11.20 -0.26
C GLY A 149 -9.76 -9.96 -0.92
N GLU A 150 -9.81 -9.89 -2.25
CA GLU A 150 -10.36 -8.73 -2.96
C GLU A 150 -11.89 -8.64 -2.84
N LEU A 151 -12.37 -7.41 -2.69
CA LEU A 151 -13.79 -7.09 -2.49
C LEU A 151 -14.37 -6.54 -3.80
N HIS A 152 -15.17 -7.32 -4.53
CA HIS A 152 -15.64 -6.94 -5.86
C HIS A 152 -17.08 -6.40 -5.86
N ASP A 153 -17.98 -6.96 -5.03
CA ASP A 153 -19.45 -6.82 -5.19
C ASP A 153 -20.11 -6.04 -4.06
N LEU A 154 -19.35 -5.30 -3.25
CA LEU A 154 -19.87 -4.57 -2.10
C LEU A 154 -19.91 -3.06 -2.38
N LYS A 155 -21.09 -2.45 -2.38
CA LYS A 155 -21.28 -1.01 -2.67
C LYS A 155 -20.55 -0.08 -1.71
N HIS A 156 -20.30 -0.53 -0.47
CA HIS A 156 -19.55 0.24 0.54
C HIS A 156 -18.07 -0.07 0.57
N ALA A 157 -17.55 -0.86 -0.39
CA ALA A 157 -16.15 -1.24 -0.43
C ALA A 157 -15.52 -1.03 -1.81
N ILE A 158 -14.29 -0.51 -1.80
CA ILE A 158 -13.43 -0.43 -2.98
C ILE A 158 -12.13 -1.21 -2.72
N THR A 159 -11.73 -2.01 -3.69
CA THR A 159 -10.41 -2.66 -3.74
C THR A 159 -9.52 -1.90 -4.70
N ILE A 160 -8.34 -1.53 -4.25
CA ILE A 160 -7.30 -0.88 -5.06
C ILE A 160 -6.18 -1.89 -5.30
N ARG A 161 -6.03 -2.38 -6.53
CA ARG A 161 -4.82 -3.08 -6.95
C ARG A 161 -3.75 -2.08 -7.31
N THR A 162 -2.58 -2.24 -6.72
CA THR A 162 -1.42 -1.37 -6.97
C THR A 162 -0.14 -2.11 -6.62
N SER A 163 0.98 -1.50 -6.85
CA SER A 163 2.25 -1.83 -6.21
C SER A 163 2.79 -0.59 -5.52
N ILE A 164 3.58 -0.75 -4.48
CA ILE A 164 4.03 0.41 -3.71
C ILE A 164 5.54 0.40 -3.50
N ILE A 165 6.13 1.59 -3.48
CA ILE A 165 7.47 1.84 -3.00
C ILE A 165 7.45 2.93 -1.92
N GLY A 166 8.40 2.87 -1.00
CA GLY A 166 8.50 3.87 0.07
C GLY A 166 9.47 3.42 1.14
N HIS A 167 9.54 4.21 2.20
CA HIS A 167 10.38 3.90 3.36
C HIS A 167 9.64 3.05 4.37
N GLU A 168 10.33 2.03 4.86
CA GLU A 168 9.88 1.21 5.99
C GLU A 168 10.24 1.90 7.31
N LEU A 169 9.52 1.54 8.38
CA LEU A 169 9.77 2.13 9.69
C LEU A 169 10.86 1.39 10.49
N ASN A 170 11.01 0.09 10.24
CA ASN A 170 11.82 -0.80 11.09
C ASN A 170 12.55 -1.92 10.35
N SER A 171 12.60 -1.89 9.05
CA SER A 171 13.24 -2.91 8.22
C SER A 171 13.83 -2.32 6.93
N ASN A 172 14.60 -3.12 6.19
CA ASN A 172 15.21 -2.76 4.92
C ASN A 172 14.89 -3.81 3.85
N PHE A 173 13.68 -4.39 3.89
CA PHE A 173 13.27 -5.42 2.93
C PHE A 173 12.67 -4.82 1.66
N ALA A 174 12.04 -3.64 1.78
CA ALA A 174 11.47 -2.94 0.65
C ALA A 174 12.56 -2.32 -0.24
N LEU A 175 12.24 -2.18 -1.53
CA LEU A 175 13.19 -1.80 -2.59
C LEU A 175 14.02 -0.55 -2.26
N VAL A 176 13.39 0.50 -1.72
CA VAL A 176 14.06 1.79 -1.48
C VAL A 176 15.09 1.66 -0.36
N ASP A 177 14.68 1.18 0.82
CA ASP A 177 15.58 1.08 1.97
C ASP A 177 16.63 -0.01 1.77
N TRP A 178 16.27 -1.13 1.11
CA TRP A 178 17.24 -2.11 0.65
C TRP A 178 18.31 -1.46 -0.22
N PHE A 179 17.91 -0.71 -1.26
CA PHE A 179 18.84 -0.06 -2.18
C PHE A 179 19.74 0.96 -1.47
N LEU A 180 19.15 1.79 -0.60
CA LEU A 180 19.90 2.80 0.14
C LEU A 180 20.91 2.19 1.13
N SER A 181 20.65 0.99 1.63
CA SER A 181 21.56 0.26 2.54
C SER A 181 22.73 -0.40 1.82
N GLN A 182 22.67 -0.60 0.49
CA GLN A 182 23.71 -1.29 -0.27
C GLN A 182 25.01 -0.51 -0.34
N LYS A 183 26.13 -1.23 -0.47
CA LYS A 183 27.47 -0.69 -0.70
C LYS A 183 28.11 -1.40 -1.91
N GLY A 184 28.96 -0.70 -2.64
CA GLY A 184 29.62 -1.23 -3.82
C GLY A 184 28.71 -1.17 -5.07
N ALA A 185 28.42 -2.31 -5.69
CA ALA A 185 27.60 -2.40 -6.88
C ALA A 185 26.31 -3.19 -6.64
N VAL A 186 25.21 -2.80 -7.32
CA VAL A 186 23.93 -3.54 -7.32
C VAL A 186 23.49 -3.87 -8.72
N ARG A 187 22.68 -4.92 -8.87
CA ARG A 187 22.05 -5.26 -10.15
C ARG A 187 20.73 -4.53 -10.29
N GLY A 188 20.54 -3.84 -11.41
CA GLY A 188 19.27 -3.23 -11.81
C GLY A 188 18.62 -4.06 -12.91
N PHE A 189 17.42 -4.61 -12.66
CA PHE A 189 16.72 -5.42 -13.65
C PHE A 189 16.14 -4.57 -14.77
N ALA A 190 16.69 -4.75 -15.99
CA ALA A 190 16.31 -3.99 -17.17
C ALA A 190 15.00 -4.47 -17.81
N LYS A 191 14.55 -5.69 -17.51
CA LYS A 191 13.33 -6.31 -18.04
C LYS A 191 12.29 -6.64 -16.95
N ALA A 192 12.50 -6.16 -15.73
CA ALA A 192 11.49 -6.22 -14.69
C ALA A 192 10.75 -4.88 -14.61
N ILE A 193 9.50 -4.88 -15.04
CA ILE A 193 8.67 -3.67 -15.15
C ILE A 193 7.88 -3.47 -13.86
N PHE A 194 7.80 -2.22 -13.43
CA PHE A 194 7.07 -1.72 -12.27
C PHE A 194 6.16 -0.56 -12.69
N SER A 195 4.95 -0.50 -12.17
CA SER A 195 4.02 0.59 -12.42
C SER A 195 3.31 1.08 -11.14
N GLY A 196 3.82 0.70 -9.97
CA GLY A 196 3.25 1.11 -8.70
C GLY A 196 3.48 2.58 -8.36
N LEU A 197 3.14 2.97 -7.15
CA LEU A 197 3.24 4.34 -6.67
C LEU A 197 4.09 4.44 -5.41
N PRO A 198 4.74 5.58 -5.14
CA PRO A 198 5.18 5.90 -3.80
C PRO A 198 4.01 5.91 -2.82
N THR A 199 4.24 5.40 -1.61
CA THR A 199 3.18 5.33 -0.58
C THR A 199 2.55 6.68 -0.27
N VAL A 200 3.34 7.76 -0.30
CA VAL A 200 2.85 9.13 -0.11
C VAL A 200 1.93 9.58 -1.24
N GLU A 201 2.20 9.15 -2.47
CA GLU A 201 1.31 9.42 -3.62
C GLU A 201 0.03 8.62 -3.50
N LEU A 202 0.10 7.32 -3.22
CA LEU A 202 -1.09 6.49 -3.03
C LEU A 202 -1.97 7.00 -1.88
N ALA A 203 -1.37 7.46 -0.78
CA ALA A 203 -2.12 8.08 0.31
C ALA A 203 -2.86 9.36 -0.15
N SER A 204 -2.21 10.20 -0.98
CA SER A 204 -2.86 11.36 -1.60
C SER A 204 -3.99 10.96 -2.54
N VAL A 205 -3.79 9.94 -3.39
CA VAL A 205 -4.84 9.41 -4.29
C VAL A 205 -6.04 8.90 -3.50
N ILE A 206 -5.81 8.17 -2.41
CA ILE A 206 -6.91 7.73 -1.54
C ILE A 206 -7.67 8.94 -0.99
N LYS A 207 -6.96 9.96 -0.49
CA LYS A 207 -7.55 11.16 0.08
C LYS A 207 -8.32 11.99 -0.96
N ASP A 208 -7.65 12.31 -2.06
CA ASP A 208 -8.09 13.34 -3.00
C ASP A 208 -8.93 12.78 -4.16
N CYS A 209 -8.82 11.47 -4.46
CA CYS A 209 -9.57 10.84 -5.55
C CYS A 209 -10.58 9.81 -5.05
N VAL A 210 -10.23 8.92 -4.13
CA VAL A 210 -11.14 7.86 -3.70
C VAL A 210 -12.19 8.37 -2.71
N LEU A 211 -11.81 9.22 -1.74
CA LEU A 211 -12.75 9.73 -0.74
C LEU A 211 -13.69 10.82 -1.29
N THR A 212 -13.26 11.52 -2.33
CA THR A 212 -14.09 12.53 -3.01
C THR A 212 -15.11 11.93 -3.99
N HIS A 213 -14.98 10.62 -4.28
CA HIS A 213 -15.89 9.85 -5.15
C HIS A 213 -16.52 8.69 -4.35
N PRO A 214 -17.55 8.99 -3.52
CA PRO A 214 -18.17 7.99 -2.64
C PRO A 214 -18.89 6.86 -3.40
N GLU A 215 -19.22 7.07 -4.66
CA GLU A 215 -19.86 6.10 -5.55
C GLU A 215 -18.90 5.01 -6.03
N LEU A 216 -17.59 5.22 -5.95
CA LEU A 216 -16.61 4.22 -6.37
C LEU A 216 -16.67 2.98 -5.48
N HIS A 217 -16.89 1.83 -6.07
CA HIS A 217 -16.91 0.53 -5.41
C HIS A 217 -16.38 -0.56 -6.35
N GLY A 218 -16.12 -1.74 -5.80
CA GLY A 218 -15.53 -2.85 -6.55
C GLY A 218 -14.03 -2.67 -6.76
N LEU A 219 -13.50 -3.08 -7.91
CA LEU A 219 -12.08 -3.19 -8.18
C LEU A 219 -11.58 -2.09 -9.12
N TYR A 220 -10.46 -1.44 -8.74
CA TYR A 220 -9.76 -0.48 -9.58
C TYR A 220 -8.26 -0.72 -9.53
N HIS A 221 -7.59 -0.55 -10.68
CA HIS A 221 -6.15 -0.43 -10.75
C HIS A 221 -5.72 1.03 -10.52
N VAL A 222 -4.74 1.23 -9.66
CA VAL A 222 -4.13 2.55 -9.40
C VAL A 222 -2.62 2.42 -9.60
N ALA A 223 -2.11 3.06 -10.64
CA ALA A 223 -0.73 2.86 -11.09
C ALA A 223 -0.15 4.13 -11.70
N ALA A 224 1.18 4.16 -11.86
CA ALA A 224 1.93 5.11 -12.68
C ALA A 224 2.28 4.50 -14.04
N ALA A 225 2.94 5.28 -14.89
CA ALA A 225 3.52 4.78 -16.13
C ALA A 225 4.52 3.64 -15.84
N PRO A 226 4.54 2.57 -16.67
CA PRO A 226 5.51 1.50 -16.51
C PRO A 226 6.95 2.00 -16.55
N ILE A 227 7.81 1.49 -15.66
CA ILE A 227 9.24 1.80 -15.59
C ILE A 227 10.02 0.51 -15.29
N THR A 228 11.22 0.38 -15.84
CA THR A 228 12.11 -0.72 -15.46
C THR A 228 12.65 -0.54 -14.04
N LYS A 229 12.89 -1.62 -13.31
CA LYS A 229 13.54 -1.51 -11.98
C LYS A 229 14.93 -0.90 -12.07
N LEU A 230 15.64 -1.07 -13.19
CA LEU A 230 16.92 -0.42 -13.45
C LEU A 230 16.77 1.11 -13.46
N GLU A 231 15.84 1.64 -14.24
CA GLU A 231 15.60 3.09 -14.33
C GLU A 231 15.07 3.67 -13.02
N LEU A 232 14.19 2.94 -12.35
CA LEU A 232 13.68 3.31 -11.04
C LEU A 232 14.82 3.46 -10.01
N LEU A 233 15.75 2.50 -9.94
CA LEU A 233 16.92 2.60 -9.07
C LEU A 233 17.83 3.77 -9.44
N ARG A 234 18.00 4.07 -10.73
CA ARG A 234 18.76 5.23 -11.19
C ARG A 234 18.13 6.57 -10.78
N LEU A 235 16.81 6.67 -10.81
CA LEU A 235 16.09 7.86 -10.32
C LEU A 235 16.25 8.01 -8.81
N ILE A 236 16.10 6.92 -8.05
CA ILE A 236 16.31 6.92 -6.61
C ILE A 236 17.75 7.31 -6.28
N SER A 237 18.77 6.72 -6.95
CA SER A 237 20.17 7.05 -6.78
C SER A 237 20.43 8.56 -6.93
N ARG A 238 19.90 9.17 -8.00
CA ARG A 238 20.06 10.61 -8.25
C ARG A 238 19.38 11.46 -7.17
N GLN A 239 18.14 11.17 -6.84
CA GLN A 239 17.37 11.98 -5.88
C GLN A 239 17.95 11.91 -4.46
N TYR A 240 18.40 10.71 -4.05
CA TYR A 240 18.95 10.47 -2.71
C TYR A 240 20.47 10.70 -2.65
N LYS A 241 21.10 11.14 -3.76
CA LYS A 241 22.55 11.35 -3.87
C LYS A 241 23.34 10.11 -3.42
N LYS A 242 22.83 8.93 -3.79
CA LYS A 242 23.43 7.64 -3.48
C LYS A 242 24.43 7.27 -4.57
N GLU A 243 25.71 7.43 -4.27
CA GLU A 243 26.81 7.02 -5.18
C GLU A 243 27.00 5.50 -5.09
N ILE A 244 26.52 4.79 -6.11
CA ILE A 244 26.59 3.33 -6.23
C ILE A 244 26.49 2.92 -7.70
N ASP A 245 27.26 1.91 -8.10
CA ASP A 245 27.17 1.36 -9.45
C ASP A 245 25.93 0.49 -9.60
N ILE A 246 25.09 0.80 -10.61
CA ILE A 246 23.90 0.02 -10.93
C ILE A 246 24.15 -0.70 -12.25
N VAL A 247 24.48 -1.98 -12.15
CA VAL A 247 24.83 -2.84 -13.30
C VAL A 247 23.53 -3.40 -13.90
N PRO A 248 23.27 -3.18 -15.20
CA PRO A 248 22.10 -3.75 -15.87
C PRO A 248 22.07 -5.28 -15.81
N ASP A 249 20.90 -5.85 -15.52
CA ASP A 249 20.65 -7.30 -15.49
C ASP A 249 19.37 -7.62 -16.25
N GLU A 250 19.46 -8.42 -17.31
CA GLU A 250 18.32 -8.78 -18.19
C GLU A 250 17.73 -10.16 -17.90
N ARG A 251 18.27 -10.89 -16.91
CA ARG A 251 17.85 -12.28 -16.65
C ARG A 251 16.45 -12.40 -16.07
N LEU A 252 16.00 -11.39 -15.30
CA LEU A 252 14.64 -11.35 -14.79
C LEU A 252 13.73 -10.62 -15.78
N VAL A 253 12.87 -11.40 -16.43
CA VAL A 253 11.84 -10.87 -17.34
C VAL A 253 10.49 -11.02 -16.65
N ILE A 254 9.90 -9.90 -16.24
CA ILE A 254 8.60 -9.88 -15.58
C ILE A 254 7.94 -8.51 -15.79
N ASP A 255 6.70 -8.51 -16.21
CA ASP A 255 5.92 -7.28 -16.38
C ASP A 255 4.57 -7.42 -15.68
N ARG A 256 4.46 -6.81 -14.50
CA ARG A 256 3.21 -6.71 -13.73
C ARG A 256 2.59 -5.33 -13.83
N SER A 257 2.91 -4.58 -14.86
CA SER A 257 2.30 -3.26 -15.05
C SER A 257 0.78 -3.36 -15.14
N LEU A 258 0.13 -2.39 -14.52
CA LEU A 258 -1.32 -2.29 -14.44
C LEU A 258 -1.80 -1.18 -15.37
N ASN A 259 -2.84 -1.47 -16.13
CA ASN A 259 -3.61 -0.45 -16.82
C ASN A 259 -4.58 0.20 -15.82
N TYR A 260 -4.49 1.50 -15.62
CA TYR A 260 -5.35 2.25 -14.67
C TYR A 260 -6.38 3.16 -15.37
N GLU A 261 -6.67 2.88 -16.62
CA GLU A 261 -7.57 3.70 -17.44
C GLU A 261 -8.98 3.79 -16.84
N ARG A 262 -9.50 2.70 -16.27
CA ARG A 262 -10.78 2.66 -15.56
C ARG A 262 -10.82 3.66 -14.39
N PHE A 263 -9.76 3.71 -13.59
CA PHE A 263 -9.65 4.65 -12.48
C PHE A 263 -9.51 6.11 -12.97
N ARG A 264 -8.70 6.31 -14.01
CA ARG A 264 -8.54 7.62 -14.66
C ARG A 264 -9.87 8.16 -15.19
N GLN A 265 -10.66 7.34 -15.86
CA GLN A 265 -11.99 7.76 -16.37
C GLN A 265 -12.97 8.08 -15.25
N ALA A 266 -12.91 7.34 -14.14
CA ALA A 266 -13.82 7.53 -13.02
C ALA A 266 -13.47 8.74 -12.14
N THR A 267 -12.19 9.14 -12.05
CA THR A 267 -11.72 10.15 -11.09
C THR A 267 -10.98 11.34 -11.71
N GLY A 268 -10.59 11.23 -12.97
CA GLY A 268 -9.70 12.19 -13.62
C GLY A 268 -8.23 12.07 -13.19
N TYR A 269 -7.88 11.12 -12.32
CA TYR A 269 -6.50 10.95 -11.84
C TYR A 269 -5.54 10.64 -12.98
N VAL A 270 -4.47 11.42 -13.06
CA VAL A 270 -3.31 11.17 -13.93
C VAL A 270 -2.07 11.11 -13.05
N ALA A 271 -1.38 9.97 -13.08
CA ALA A 271 -0.17 9.80 -12.27
C ALA A 271 0.93 10.77 -12.73
N PRO A 272 1.62 11.44 -11.79
CA PRO A 272 2.78 12.27 -12.11
C PRO A 272 3.90 11.47 -12.78
N ALA A 273 4.84 12.19 -13.43
CA ALA A 273 6.02 11.57 -14.00
C ALA A 273 6.92 10.97 -12.90
N TRP A 274 7.70 9.94 -13.24
CA TRP A 274 8.55 9.25 -12.26
C TRP A 274 9.53 10.16 -11.49
N PRO A 275 10.18 11.17 -12.11
CA PRO A 275 11.02 12.11 -11.35
C PRO A 275 10.25 12.79 -10.23
N ASP A 276 9.03 13.28 -10.50
CA ASP A 276 8.19 13.99 -9.54
C ASP A 276 7.71 13.04 -8.43
N LEU A 277 7.36 11.79 -8.78
CA LEU A 277 6.98 10.75 -7.82
C LEU A 277 8.13 10.42 -6.85
N ILE A 278 9.36 10.31 -7.34
CA ILE A 278 10.54 10.04 -6.51
C ILE A 278 10.89 11.25 -5.66
N GLU A 279 10.77 12.46 -6.19
CA GLU A 279 10.94 13.70 -5.42
C GLU A 279 9.92 13.78 -4.27
N LYS A 280 8.64 13.54 -4.54
CA LYS A 280 7.58 13.50 -3.52
C LYS A 280 7.87 12.46 -2.43
N MET A 281 8.36 11.28 -2.81
CA MET A 281 8.74 10.23 -1.88
C MET A 281 9.92 10.68 -0.99
N PHE A 282 10.93 11.31 -1.57
CA PHE A 282 12.10 11.81 -0.86
C PHE A 282 11.72 12.85 0.20
N TYR A 283 10.94 13.87 -0.17
CA TYR A 283 10.51 14.90 0.79
C TYR A 283 9.54 14.38 1.84
N GLY A 284 8.72 13.39 1.51
CA GLY A 284 7.87 12.69 2.48
C GLY A 284 8.69 12.01 3.57
N SER A 285 9.83 11.40 3.23
CA SER A 285 10.73 10.78 4.19
C SER A 285 11.53 11.80 5.02
N TYR A 286 11.97 12.88 4.40
CA TYR A 286 12.73 13.94 5.07
C TYR A 286 11.92 14.63 6.17
N ARG A 287 10.62 14.87 5.93
CA ARG A 287 9.71 15.41 6.94
C ARG A 287 9.56 14.50 8.15
N ARG A 288 9.70 13.19 7.99
CA ARG A 288 9.68 12.22 9.10
C ARG A 288 10.96 12.26 9.94
N SER A 289 12.12 12.41 9.30
CA SER A 289 13.42 12.45 9.98
C SER A 289 13.66 13.76 10.75
N ALA A 290 12.94 14.82 10.39
CA ALA A 290 13.02 16.14 11.03
C ALA A 290 12.05 16.30 12.22
N ARG A 291 11.23 15.28 12.51
CA ARG A 291 10.31 15.18 13.67
C ARG A 291 10.88 14.25 14.73
#